data_f0a6489affaf33448242cc931ca17189
#
_entry.id   f0a6489affaf33448242cc931ca17189
#
_cell.length_a   1.000
_cell.length_b   1.000
_cell.length_c   1.000
_cell.angle_alpha   90.00
_cell.angle_beta   90.00
_cell.angle_gamma   90.00
#
_symmetry.space_group_name_H-M   'P 1'
#
loop_
_entity.id
_entity.type
_entity.pdbx_description
1 polymer ?
#
loop_
_entity_poly.entity_id
_entity_poly.type
_entity_poly.pdbx_seq_one_letter_code
_entity_poly.pdbx_strand_id
1 'polypeptide(L)'
;MQDKGMARVLRAGVCASLVWLGMCAVASAAVDVESHVRREEFSQMQLSPGGDYLAATLPRGDRTGLVILRLSDLKPTAQFSLGRNTDIAWFSWANDRRVLLGVAEKIGMLARPRFTGEVVVVDAQDGRGEMLVGERVDDGGAGTRIKPKKAEAVWARLADELPGDPNSVILNVAPFTDDPYSRAERMDVRSGRRVVVARVPVRNAEFLVDHAGVVRAVFGSNTDNMSQLYHRASAEAEWQLVNDERSSRRREYPLGFSADGRTLFLRSDMPRGPDAILALDLASGQRSEVLRDDDVDPMTVIYASTGPREPIGARFMDGRPRTEFFNKDHPDVRLHRLLEQAFEGESPELASRTADGRLALVEVHSDRNSGDFFLFDTATMQARHLVSRRSWLDPLEMSPRRPVSFTARDGLAVHGYLTLPKGG
;
A
#
# COMPACT_ATOMS: atom_id res chain seq x y z
N MET A 1 -76.66 54.35 49.31
CA MET A 1 -76.50 54.03 50.72
C MET A 1 -75.25 53.22 50.82
N GLN A 2 -74.17 53.88 51.11
CA GLN A 2 -73.35 53.77 52.33
C GLN A 2 -72.66 52.39 52.41
N ASP A 3 -71.46 52.22 52.71
CA ASP A 3 -70.41 53.13 53.22
C ASP A 3 -69.10 52.32 53.25
N LYS A 4 -68.02 52.96 52.92
CA LYS A 4 -66.72 52.96 53.57
C LYS A 4 -66.19 51.66 54.27
N GLY A 5 -65.00 51.38 54.00
CA GLY A 5 -64.14 50.67 54.91
C GLY A 5 -62.73 50.50 54.39
N MET A 6 -61.95 51.56 54.56
CA MET A 6 -60.50 51.64 54.29
C MET A 6 -59.76 51.14 55.53
N ALA A 7 -58.81 50.19 55.36
CA ALA A 7 -57.61 50.09 56.22
C ALA A 7 -56.53 49.26 55.58
N ARG A 8 -55.55 49.91 55.17
CA ARG A 8 -54.10 49.79 55.34
C ARG A 8 -53.66 48.70 56.30
N VAL A 9 -52.65 47.91 55.91
CA VAL A 9 -51.37 47.86 56.62
C VAL A 9 -50.40 46.89 55.98
N LEU A 10 -49.26 47.43 55.63
CA LEU A 10 -47.86 46.92 55.62
C LEU A 10 -47.49 45.62 54.93
N ARG A 11 -46.71 45.77 53.88
CA ARG A 11 -45.26 45.53 53.73
C ARG A 11 -44.74 44.25 54.40
N ALA A 12 -44.40 43.27 53.56
CA ALA A 12 -43.16 42.53 53.67
C ALA A 12 -42.73 42.11 52.24
N GLY A 13 -41.73 42.78 51.70
CA GLY A 13 -41.11 42.42 50.46
C GLY A 13 -40.28 41.16 50.69
N VAL A 14 -40.56 40.14 49.94
CA VAL A 14 -39.66 39.04 49.73
C VAL A 14 -39.22 39.12 48.28
N CYS A 15 -38.05 39.73 48.09
CA CYS A 15 -37.30 39.59 46.84
C CYS A 15 -36.92 38.07 46.63
N ALA A 16 -37.72 37.34 45.92
CA ALA A 16 -37.30 36.05 45.36
C ALA A 16 -36.39 36.34 44.19
N SER A 17 -35.10 36.47 44.47
CA SER A 17 -34.03 36.42 43.46
C SER A 17 -34.03 35.05 42.86
N LEU A 18 -34.65 34.88 41.69
CA LEU A 18 -34.46 33.72 40.81
C LEU A 18 -33.04 33.81 40.31
N VAL A 19 -32.13 33.13 41.02
CA VAL A 19 -30.81 32.79 40.49
C VAL A 19 -31.06 31.71 39.40
N TRP A 20 -31.08 32.15 38.16
CA TRP A 20 -30.94 31.30 37.02
C TRP A 20 -29.49 30.74 37.07
N LEU A 21 -29.30 29.61 37.74
CA LEU A 21 -28.14 28.75 37.49
C LEU A 21 -28.30 28.23 36.07
N GLY A 22 -27.70 28.95 35.13
CA GLY A 22 -27.39 28.40 33.82
C GLY A 22 -26.44 27.23 34.01
N MET A 23 -27.00 26.03 34.17
CA MET A 23 -26.24 24.81 33.91
C MET A 23 -25.86 24.86 32.45
N CYS A 24 -24.66 25.39 32.15
CA CYS A 24 -23.97 25.04 30.95
C CYS A 24 -23.75 23.51 31.03
N ALA A 25 -24.71 22.76 30.51
CA ALA A 25 -24.46 21.38 30.11
C ALA A 25 -23.34 21.49 29.09
N VAL A 26 -22.11 21.26 29.52
CA VAL A 26 -21.03 20.91 28.62
C VAL A 26 -21.54 19.62 27.98
N ALA A 27 -22.15 19.74 26.80
CA ALA A 27 -22.43 18.61 25.96
C ALA A 27 -21.05 18.02 25.63
N SER A 28 -20.60 17.09 26.46
CA SER A 28 -19.54 16.18 26.06
C SER A 28 -20.09 15.48 24.83
N ALA A 29 -19.68 15.93 23.65
CA ALA A 29 -19.98 15.23 22.43
C ALA A 29 -19.44 13.83 22.65
N ALA A 30 -20.35 12.88 22.90
CA ALA A 30 -19.97 11.48 23.01
C ALA A 30 -19.28 11.11 21.69
N VAL A 31 -18.01 10.74 21.79
CA VAL A 31 -17.27 10.31 20.61
C VAL A 31 -18.04 9.13 19.99
N ASP A 32 -18.49 9.30 18.77
CA ASP A 32 -19.14 8.21 18.02
C ASP A 32 -18.09 7.16 17.69
N VAL A 33 -17.93 6.19 18.58
CA VAL A 33 -16.97 5.10 18.46
C VAL A 33 -17.25 4.28 17.19
N GLU A 34 -18.52 4.13 16.78
CA GLU A 34 -18.90 3.36 15.61
C GLU A 34 -18.30 3.97 14.33
N SER A 35 -18.39 5.27 14.14
CA SER A 35 -17.79 5.96 12.98
C SER A 35 -16.27 5.82 12.94
N HIS A 36 -15.59 5.76 14.10
CA HIS A 36 -14.14 5.61 14.16
C HIS A 36 -13.65 4.19 13.89
N VAL A 37 -14.43 3.16 14.23
CA VAL A 37 -14.09 1.75 14.00
C VAL A 37 -14.71 1.17 12.73
N ARG A 38 -15.59 1.90 12.07
CA ARG A 38 -16.19 1.54 10.79
C ARG A 38 -15.10 1.36 9.73
N ARG A 39 -15.18 0.27 8.97
CA ARG A 39 -14.24 0.00 7.87
C ARG A 39 -14.34 1.07 6.79
N GLU A 40 -13.22 1.39 6.19
CA GLU A 40 -13.14 2.26 5.02
C GLU A 40 -13.99 1.75 3.85
N GLU A 41 -14.46 2.65 2.98
CA GLU A 41 -15.24 2.28 1.81
C GLU A 41 -14.36 1.60 0.75
N PHE A 42 -13.10 2.05 0.63
CA PHE A 42 -12.13 1.54 -0.33
C PHE A 42 -10.77 1.35 0.36
N SER A 43 -10.09 0.25 0.03
CA SER A 43 -8.77 -0.03 0.64
C SER A 43 -7.62 0.23 -0.32
N GLN A 44 -7.71 -0.25 -1.54
CA GLN A 44 -6.69 -0.08 -2.59
C GLN A 44 -7.37 0.38 -3.88
N MET A 45 -6.69 1.25 -4.62
CA MET A 45 -7.17 1.73 -5.92
C MET A 45 -6.02 1.81 -6.91
N GLN A 46 -6.29 1.46 -8.18
CA GLN A 46 -5.32 1.55 -9.27
C GLN A 46 -6.00 1.88 -10.60
N LEU A 47 -5.39 2.76 -11.39
CA LEU A 47 -5.75 2.98 -12.79
C LEU A 47 -5.31 1.79 -13.64
N SER A 48 -6.08 1.46 -14.67
CA SER A 48 -5.57 0.59 -15.74
C SER A 48 -4.43 1.29 -16.50
N PRO A 49 -3.49 0.53 -17.11
CA PRO A 49 -2.37 1.12 -17.86
C PRO A 49 -2.80 2.12 -18.95
N GLY A 50 -3.89 1.86 -19.67
CA GLY A 50 -4.44 2.77 -20.69
C GLY A 50 -5.34 3.87 -20.15
N GLY A 51 -5.73 3.84 -18.87
CA GLY A 51 -6.56 4.87 -18.25
C GLY A 51 -8.07 4.75 -18.49
N ASP A 52 -8.54 3.65 -19.06
CA ASP A 52 -9.98 3.44 -19.29
C ASP A 52 -10.75 3.03 -18.03
N TYR A 53 -10.05 2.41 -17.07
CA TYR A 53 -10.65 1.83 -15.88
C TYR A 53 -9.95 2.24 -14.60
N LEU A 54 -10.71 2.22 -13.51
CA LEU A 54 -10.27 2.33 -12.13
C LEU A 54 -10.71 1.06 -11.39
N ALA A 55 -9.76 0.29 -10.89
CA ALA A 55 -10.03 -0.85 -10.02
C ALA A 55 -9.89 -0.46 -8.55
N ALA A 56 -10.79 -0.95 -7.70
CA ALA A 56 -10.75 -0.71 -6.27
C ALA A 56 -11.19 -1.94 -5.48
N THR A 57 -10.56 -2.17 -4.33
CA THR A 57 -11.02 -3.14 -3.35
C THR A 57 -11.91 -2.48 -2.31
N LEU A 58 -12.98 -3.17 -1.94
CA LEU A 58 -13.94 -2.68 -0.95
C LEU A 58 -14.34 -3.78 0.03
N PRO A 59 -14.40 -3.49 1.34
CA PRO A 59 -14.90 -4.42 2.33
C PRO A 59 -16.39 -4.70 2.15
N ARG A 60 -16.78 -5.97 2.23
CA ARG A 60 -18.18 -6.41 2.15
C ARG A 60 -18.48 -7.45 3.24
N GLY A 61 -18.86 -6.98 4.43
CA GLY A 61 -19.16 -7.88 5.54
C GLY A 61 -17.97 -8.75 5.92
N ASP A 62 -18.04 -10.05 5.61
CA ASP A 62 -17.03 -11.04 5.94
C ASP A 62 -15.89 -11.19 4.91
N ARG A 63 -15.91 -10.42 3.82
CA ARG A 63 -14.98 -10.54 2.68
C ARG A 63 -14.57 -9.20 2.10
N THR A 64 -13.59 -9.22 1.21
CA THR A 64 -13.22 -8.08 0.36
C THR A 64 -13.60 -8.39 -1.10
N GLY A 65 -14.27 -7.43 -1.76
CA GLY A 65 -14.59 -7.50 -3.18
C GLY A 65 -13.72 -6.57 -4.01
N LEU A 66 -13.66 -6.84 -5.32
CA LEU A 66 -13.13 -5.95 -6.34
C LEU A 66 -14.30 -5.29 -7.08
N VAL A 67 -14.20 -3.98 -7.30
CA VAL A 67 -15.02 -3.25 -8.26
C VAL A 67 -14.13 -2.64 -9.32
N ILE A 68 -14.58 -2.70 -10.57
CA ILE A 68 -13.91 -2.02 -11.69
C ILE A 68 -14.90 -1.01 -12.24
N LEU A 69 -14.46 0.23 -12.30
CA LEU A 69 -15.26 1.37 -12.76
C LEU A 69 -14.69 1.86 -14.10
N ARG A 70 -15.55 2.26 -15.02
CA ARG A 70 -15.11 3.03 -16.19
C ARG A 70 -14.71 4.42 -15.72
N LEU A 71 -13.49 4.86 -16.05
CA LEU A 71 -12.94 6.10 -15.51
C LEU A 71 -13.70 7.36 -15.98
N SER A 72 -14.29 7.33 -17.20
CA SER A 72 -14.97 8.49 -17.79
C SER A 72 -16.26 8.90 -17.05
N ASP A 73 -17.01 7.94 -16.49
CA ASP A 73 -18.30 8.17 -15.85
C ASP A 73 -18.43 7.51 -14.47
N LEU A 74 -17.40 6.85 -14.00
CA LEU A 74 -17.29 6.12 -12.74
C LEU A 74 -18.39 5.05 -12.56
N LYS A 75 -18.95 4.54 -13.66
CA LYS A 75 -19.93 3.46 -13.60
C LYS A 75 -19.25 2.10 -13.48
N PRO A 76 -19.77 1.22 -12.63
CA PRO A 76 -19.24 -0.14 -12.52
C PRO A 76 -19.39 -0.90 -13.86
N THR A 77 -18.29 -1.48 -14.32
CA THR A 77 -18.26 -2.40 -15.45
C THR A 77 -18.15 -3.85 -14.99
N ALA A 78 -17.45 -4.06 -13.84
CA ALA A 78 -17.25 -5.38 -13.28
C ALA A 78 -17.31 -5.33 -11.75
N GLN A 79 -17.83 -6.41 -11.16
CA GLN A 79 -17.76 -6.66 -9.72
C GLN A 79 -17.39 -8.12 -9.51
N PHE A 80 -16.43 -8.35 -8.64
CA PHE A 80 -15.95 -9.68 -8.32
C PHE A 80 -15.77 -9.85 -6.80
N SER A 81 -16.15 -11.00 -6.29
CA SER A 81 -15.87 -11.39 -4.90
C SER A 81 -15.73 -12.90 -4.82
N LEU A 82 -14.85 -13.32 -3.97
CA LEU A 82 -14.64 -14.71 -3.61
C LEU A 82 -15.69 -15.18 -2.56
N GLY A 83 -15.58 -16.41 -2.11
CA GLY A 83 -16.46 -17.00 -1.11
C GLY A 83 -16.43 -16.29 0.25
N ARG A 84 -17.14 -16.87 1.24
CA ARG A 84 -17.12 -16.35 2.62
C ARG A 84 -15.74 -16.39 3.22
N ASN A 85 -15.44 -15.44 4.11
CA ASN A 85 -14.18 -15.34 4.84
C ASN A 85 -12.95 -15.20 3.93
N THR A 86 -13.13 -14.78 2.67
CA THR A 86 -12.03 -14.54 1.75
C THR A 86 -11.81 -13.04 1.55
N ASP A 87 -10.54 -12.68 1.44
CA ASP A 87 -10.11 -11.32 1.17
C ASP A 87 -9.23 -11.29 -0.07
N ILE A 88 -9.16 -10.14 -0.72
CA ILE A 88 -8.20 -9.84 -1.76
C ILE A 88 -6.95 -9.31 -1.05
N ALA A 89 -5.87 -10.10 -1.05
CA ALA A 89 -4.62 -9.73 -0.40
C ALA A 89 -3.89 -8.61 -1.14
N TRP A 90 -3.94 -8.67 -2.46
CA TRP A 90 -3.38 -7.70 -3.40
C TRP A 90 -4.08 -7.82 -4.74
N PHE A 91 -4.03 -6.76 -5.52
CA PHE A 91 -4.38 -6.85 -6.94
C PHE A 91 -3.42 -6.00 -7.78
N SER A 92 -3.34 -6.32 -9.07
CA SER A 92 -2.57 -5.57 -10.04
C SER A 92 -3.14 -5.74 -11.44
N TRP A 93 -3.03 -4.70 -12.26
CA TRP A 93 -3.36 -4.75 -13.67
C TRP A 93 -2.28 -5.51 -14.44
N ALA A 94 -2.63 -6.63 -15.07
CA ALA A 94 -1.75 -7.28 -16.03
C ALA A 94 -1.75 -6.58 -17.39
N ASN A 95 -2.85 -5.93 -17.75
CA ASN A 95 -3.04 -5.10 -18.93
C ASN A 95 -4.34 -4.29 -18.80
N ASP A 96 -4.75 -3.57 -19.84
CA ASP A 96 -5.96 -2.72 -19.81
C ASP A 96 -7.27 -3.48 -19.58
N ARG A 97 -7.27 -4.80 -19.65
CA ARG A 97 -8.47 -5.61 -19.52
C ARG A 97 -8.45 -6.58 -18.36
N ARG A 98 -7.28 -6.96 -17.86
CA ARG A 98 -7.15 -8.06 -16.89
C ARG A 98 -6.52 -7.61 -15.60
N VAL A 99 -7.22 -7.89 -14.51
CA VAL A 99 -6.74 -7.66 -13.14
C VAL A 99 -6.38 -8.99 -12.51
N LEU A 100 -5.16 -9.13 -12.02
CA LEU A 100 -4.72 -10.26 -11.21
C LEU A 100 -5.02 -9.99 -9.74
N LEU A 101 -5.45 -11.02 -9.02
CA LEU A 101 -5.76 -10.98 -7.59
C LEU A 101 -5.02 -12.09 -6.87
N GLY A 102 -4.44 -11.75 -5.71
CA GLY A 102 -4.01 -12.72 -4.72
C GLY A 102 -5.07 -12.93 -3.66
N VAL A 103 -5.34 -14.19 -3.33
CA VAL A 103 -6.40 -14.58 -2.40
C VAL A 103 -5.86 -14.73 -0.99
N ALA A 104 -6.59 -14.21 0.00
CA ALA A 104 -6.36 -14.48 1.40
C ALA A 104 -7.62 -15.02 2.08
N GLU A 105 -7.45 -15.74 3.17
CA GLU A 105 -8.54 -16.37 3.90
C GLU A 105 -8.44 -16.12 5.39
N LYS A 106 -9.59 -15.87 6.02
CA LYS A 106 -9.72 -15.76 7.46
C LYS A 106 -9.95 -17.14 8.06
N ILE A 107 -9.00 -17.60 8.86
CA ILE A 107 -9.08 -18.89 9.54
C ILE A 107 -9.53 -18.67 10.98
N GLY A 108 -10.78 -19.04 11.28
CA GLY A 108 -11.37 -18.90 12.62
C GLY A 108 -11.48 -17.45 13.08
N MET A 109 -11.11 -17.19 14.34
CA MET A 109 -11.16 -15.86 14.97
C MET A 109 -9.94 -14.97 14.65
N LEU A 110 -9.06 -15.37 13.74
CA LEU A 110 -7.87 -14.58 13.40
C LEU A 110 -8.25 -13.22 12.80
N ALA A 111 -7.64 -12.16 13.33
CA ALA A 111 -7.89 -10.80 12.87
C ALA A 111 -7.31 -10.54 11.48
N ARG A 112 -6.22 -11.24 11.10
CA ARG A 112 -5.53 -11.05 9.82
C ARG A 112 -5.77 -12.23 8.89
N PRO A 113 -6.27 -11.99 7.67
CA PRO A 113 -6.36 -13.02 6.64
C PRO A 113 -4.97 -13.56 6.30
N ARG A 114 -4.89 -14.86 6.03
CA ARG A 114 -3.67 -15.53 5.57
C ARG A 114 -3.71 -15.67 4.06
N PHE A 115 -2.65 -15.24 3.39
CA PHE A 115 -2.50 -15.41 1.96
C PHE A 115 -2.45 -16.91 1.60
N THR A 116 -3.29 -17.33 0.65
CA THR A 116 -3.45 -18.75 0.27
C THR A 116 -2.46 -19.17 -0.83
N GLY A 117 -1.86 -18.22 -1.53
CA GLY A 117 -1.02 -18.50 -2.70
C GLY A 117 -1.81 -18.67 -4.00
N GLU A 118 -3.14 -18.54 -3.93
CA GLU A 118 -3.97 -18.61 -5.13
C GLU A 118 -3.94 -17.29 -5.90
N VAL A 119 -3.94 -17.39 -7.23
CA VAL A 119 -3.98 -16.25 -8.13
C VAL A 119 -5.18 -16.40 -9.07
N VAL A 120 -6.00 -15.36 -9.07
CA VAL A 120 -7.21 -15.25 -9.90
C VAL A 120 -7.02 -14.11 -10.89
N VAL A 121 -7.51 -14.25 -12.11
CA VAL A 121 -7.64 -13.14 -13.06
C VAL A 121 -9.11 -12.75 -13.19
N VAL A 122 -9.37 -11.44 -13.25
CA VAL A 122 -10.72 -10.88 -13.46
C VAL A 122 -10.73 -10.03 -14.72
N ASP A 123 -11.73 -10.23 -15.58
CA ASP A 123 -11.95 -9.41 -16.78
C ASP A 123 -12.65 -8.10 -16.38
N ALA A 124 -12.12 -6.96 -16.82
CA ALA A 124 -12.62 -5.63 -16.47
C ALA A 124 -13.98 -5.28 -17.08
N GLN A 125 -14.41 -5.96 -18.14
CA GLN A 125 -15.63 -5.64 -18.85
C GLN A 125 -16.84 -6.41 -18.33
N ASP A 126 -16.65 -7.67 -17.90
CA ASP A 126 -17.78 -8.54 -17.53
C ASP A 126 -17.63 -9.18 -16.13
N GLY A 127 -16.53 -8.92 -15.43
CA GLY A 127 -16.29 -9.41 -14.09
C GLY A 127 -16.06 -10.93 -14.00
N ARG A 128 -15.83 -11.61 -15.13
CA ARG A 128 -15.50 -13.05 -15.10
C ARG A 128 -14.17 -13.24 -14.39
N GLY A 129 -14.21 -14.04 -13.33
CA GLY A 129 -13.01 -14.50 -12.62
C GLY A 129 -12.60 -15.89 -13.05
N GLU A 130 -11.30 -16.10 -13.21
CA GLU A 130 -10.72 -17.40 -13.51
C GLU A 130 -9.49 -17.64 -12.61
N MET A 131 -9.45 -18.78 -11.91
CA MET A 131 -8.28 -19.17 -11.13
C MET A 131 -7.18 -19.64 -12.08
N LEU A 132 -6.02 -18.97 -12.02
CA LEU A 132 -4.85 -19.30 -12.83
C LEU A 132 -3.86 -20.17 -12.07
N VAL A 133 -3.76 -19.99 -10.75
CA VAL A 133 -2.91 -20.79 -9.86
C VAL A 133 -3.66 -21.07 -8.57
N GLY A 134 -3.66 -22.31 -8.11
CA GLY A 134 -4.28 -22.70 -6.84
C GLY A 134 -4.57 -24.18 -6.72
N GLU A 135 -4.83 -24.60 -5.48
CA GLU A 135 -5.16 -25.98 -5.13
C GLU A 135 -6.69 -26.20 -5.06
N ARG A 136 -7.48 -25.14 -4.81
CA ARG A 136 -8.92 -25.29 -4.62
C ARG A 136 -9.58 -25.75 -5.91
N VAL A 137 -10.03 -26.99 -5.87
CA VAL A 137 -11.02 -27.49 -6.81
C VAL A 137 -12.35 -26.87 -6.40
N ASP A 138 -13.12 -26.36 -7.34
CA ASP A 138 -14.48 -25.88 -7.10
C ASP A 138 -15.32 -27.06 -6.55
N ASP A 139 -15.57 -27.08 -5.27
CA ASP A 139 -16.44 -28.07 -4.60
C ASP A 139 -17.91 -27.71 -4.72
N GLY A 140 -18.29 -26.93 -5.73
CA GLY A 140 -19.67 -26.66 -6.09
C GLY A 140 -20.41 -25.68 -5.19
N GLY A 141 -19.66 -24.85 -4.43
CA GLY A 141 -20.24 -23.76 -3.64
C GLY A 141 -21.05 -22.80 -4.53
N ALA A 142 -22.35 -22.74 -4.32
CA ALA A 142 -23.28 -21.97 -5.11
C ALA A 142 -22.82 -20.50 -5.21
N GLY A 143 -22.41 -20.05 -6.39
CA GLY A 143 -22.19 -18.65 -6.71
C GLY A 143 -20.82 -18.23 -7.21
N THR A 144 -19.83 -19.11 -7.32
CA THR A 144 -18.55 -18.74 -7.92
C THR A 144 -18.48 -19.19 -9.39
N ARG A 145 -18.15 -18.25 -10.29
CA ARG A 145 -17.91 -18.53 -11.71
C ARG A 145 -16.44 -18.81 -12.00
N ILE A 146 -15.71 -19.36 -11.04
CA ILE A 146 -14.27 -19.61 -11.14
C ILE A 146 -14.07 -21.05 -11.67
N LYS A 147 -13.34 -21.19 -12.76
CA LYS A 147 -12.94 -22.49 -13.30
C LYS A 147 -11.44 -22.69 -13.06
N PRO A 148 -11.01 -23.61 -12.21
CA PRO A 148 -9.59 -23.94 -12.07
C PRO A 148 -9.08 -24.63 -13.34
N LYS A 149 -7.94 -24.20 -13.89
CA LYS A 149 -7.31 -24.83 -15.06
C LYS A 149 -6.52 -26.06 -14.69
N LYS A 150 -5.83 -26.01 -13.57
CA LYS A 150 -5.03 -27.12 -13.01
C LYS A 150 -4.88 -26.90 -11.52
N ALA A 151 -5.37 -27.84 -10.73
CA ALA A 151 -5.10 -27.86 -9.30
C ALA A 151 -3.59 -28.11 -9.08
N GLU A 152 -2.93 -27.27 -8.30
CA GLU A 152 -1.54 -27.37 -7.97
C GLU A 152 -1.29 -26.90 -6.53
N ALA A 153 -0.64 -27.73 -5.72
CA ALA A 153 -0.30 -27.43 -4.34
C ALA A 153 0.94 -26.51 -4.28
N VAL A 154 0.75 -25.26 -4.62
CA VAL A 154 1.79 -24.22 -4.64
C VAL A 154 1.27 -22.91 -4.06
N TRP A 155 2.19 -22.17 -3.50
CA TRP A 155 2.01 -20.79 -3.17
C TRP A 155 2.56 -19.92 -4.30
N ALA A 156 1.78 -19.00 -4.84
CA ALA A 156 2.20 -18.11 -5.91
C ALA A 156 1.93 -16.64 -5.57
N ARG A 157 2.89 -15.77 -5.90
CA ARG A 157 2.80 -14.32 -5.72
C ARG A 157 3.34 -13.62 -6.96
N LEU A 158 2.76 -12.47 -7.30
CA LEU A 158 3.29 -11.63 -8.36
C LEU A 158 4.70 -11.14 -7.98
N ALA A 159 5.66 -11.39 -8.85
CA ALA A 159 7.03 -10.89 -8.75
C ALA A 159 7.23 -9.66 -9.64
N ASP A 160 6.67 -9.67 -10.86
CA ASP A 160 6.74 -8.55 -11.79
C ASP A 160 5.57 -8.57 -12.78
N GLU A 161 5.06 -7.39 -13.11
CA GLU A 161 3.94 -7.18 -14.02
C GLU A 161 4.34 -7.23 -15.49
N LEU A 162 5.65 -7.17 -15.78
CA LEU A 162 6.21 -7.09 -17.14
C LEU A 162 5.56 -5.99 -17.98
N PRO A 163 5.72 -4.69 -17.65
CA PRO A 163 5.01 -3.60 -18.33
C PRO A 163 5.21 -3.59 -19.85
N GLY A 164 6.32 -4.15 -20.36
CA GLY A 164 6.62 -4.32 -21.77
C GLY A 164 5.91 -5.49 -22.46
N ASP A 165 5.21 -6.37 -21.71
CA ASP A 165 4.51 -7.53 -22.26
C ASP A 165 3.10 -7.68 -21.64
N PRO A 166 2.06 -7.13 -22.27
CA PRO A 166 0.70 -7.13 -21.73
C PRO A 166 0.05 -8.53 -21.64
N ASN A 167 0.73 -9.56 -22.09
CA ASN A 167 0.20 -10.92 -22.07
C ASN A 167 0.85 -11.81 -21.00
N SER A 168 1.89 -11.35 -20.34
CA SER A 168 2.63 -12.17 -19.38
C SER A 168 2.93 -11.41 -18.10
N VAL A 169 3.17 -12.17 -17.03
CA VAL A 169 3.70 -11.68 -15.74
C VAL A 169 4.74 -12.66 -15.23
N ILE A 170 5.58 -12.24 -14.28
CA ILE A 170 6.45 -13.15 -13.54
C ILE A 170 5.82 -13.44 -12.19
N LEU A 171 5.69 -14.72 -11.87
CA LEU A 171 5.26 -15.20 -10.56
C LEU A 171 6.44 -15.78 -9.79
N ASN A 172 6.48 -15.52 -8.51
CA ASN A 172 7.24 -16.28 -7.54
C ASN A 172 6.36 -17.46 -7.11
N VAL A 173 6.81 -18.69 -7.37
CA VAL A 173 6.06 -19.92 -7.09
C VAL A 173 6.86 -20.82 -6.15
N ALA A 174 6.30 -21.16 -5.00
CA ALA A 174 6.89 -22.07 -4.02
C ALA A 174 5.96 -23.27 -3.78
N PRO A 175 6.49 -24.50 -3.65
CA PRO A 175 5.71 -25.65 -3.27
C PRO A 175 5.31 -25.59 -1.78
N PHE A 176 4.20 -26.22 -1.42
CA PHE A 176 3.83 -26.45 -0.01
C PHE A 176 4.68 -27.58 0.57
N THR A 177 5.88 -27.25 1.01
CA THR A 177 6.82 -28.16 1.66
C THR A 177 7.54 -27.49 2.80
N ASP A 178 8.16 -28.26 3.69
CA ASP A 178 8.99 -27.73 4.79
C ASP A 178 10.31 -27.11 4.29
N ASP A 179 10.67 -27.33 3.03
CA ASP A 179 11.89 -26.86 2.41
C ASP A 179 11.59 -26.15 1.07
N PRO A 180 11.03 -24.93 1.13
CA PRO A 180 10.52 -24.26 -0.05
C PRO A 180 11.63 -23.59 -0.86
N TYR A 181 12.05 -24.26 -1.95
CA TYR A 181 12.80 -23.60 -3.00
C TYR A 181 11.82 -22.99 -4.01
N SER A 182 11.75 -21.67 -4.01
CA SER A 182 10.93 -20.93 -4.96
C SER A 182 11.52 -21.00 -6.38
N ARG A 183 10.66 -20.81 -7.35
CA ARG A 183 11.03 -20.64 -8.75
C ARG A 183 10.29 -19.44 -9.36
N ALA A 184 10.94 -18.72 -10.24
CA ALA A 184 10.26 -17.70 -11.03
C ALA A 184 9.64 -18.34 -12.26
N GLU A 185 8.35 -18.09 -12.48
CA GLU A 185 7.61 -18.59 -13.63
C GLU A 185 7.00 -17.43 -14.42
N ARG A 186 7.24 -17.41 -15.75
CA ARG A 186 6.51 -16.53 -16.65
C ARG A 186 5.16 -17.15 -16.95
N MET A 187 4.09 -16.44 -16.64
CA MET A 187 2.72 -16.86 -16.83
C MET A 187 2.04 -16.05 -17.91
N ASP A 188 1.43 -16.71 -18.88
CA ASP A 188 0.47 -16.10 -19.82
C ASP A 188 -0.84 -15.82 -19.08
N VAL A 189 -1.25 -14.56 -19.01
CA VAL A 189 -2.41 -14.12 -18.20
C VAL A 189 -3.77 -14.49 -18.81
N ARG A 190 -3.79 -14.99 -20.04
CA ARG A 190 -5.01 -15.44 -20.73
C ARG A 190 -5.26 -16.92 -20.53
N SER A 191 -4.17 -17.69 -20.63
CA SER A 191 -4.25 -19.15 -20.62
C SER A 191 -3.83 -19.78 -19.28
N GLY A 192 -3.17 -19.03 -18.40
CA GLY A 192 -2.57 -19.55 -17.17
C GLY A 192 -1.38 -20.49 -17.43
N ARG A 193 -0.91 -20.60 -18.70
CA ARG A 193 0.28 -21.40 -19.03
C ARG A 193 1.51 -20.78 -18.39
N ARG A 194 2.30 -21.60 -17.70
CA ARG A 194 3.50 -21.15 -16.99
C ARG A 194 4.75 -21.86 -17.50
N VAL A 195 5.86 -21.11 -17.54
CA VAL A 195 7.18 -21.60 -17.90
C VAL A 195 8.19 -21.13 -16.86
N VAL A 196 8.99 -22.04 -16.32
CA VAL A 196 10.05 -21.69 -15.37
C VAL A 196 11.12 -20.87 -16.08
N VAL A 197 11.41 -19.67 -15.58
CA VAL A 197 12.42 -18.74 -16.11
C VAL A 197 13.63 -18.59 -15.18
N ALA A 198 13.49 -18.95 -13.91
CA ALA A 198 14.63 -19.03 -12.99
C ALA A 198 14.38 -20.03 -11.86
N ARG A 199 15.45 -20.76 -11.51
CA ARG A 199 15.60 -21.53 -10.27
C ARG A 199 16.75 -20.94 -9.49
N VAL A 200 16.72 -21.04 -8.18
CA VAL A 200 17.66 -20.30 -7.32
C VAL A 200 18.29 -21.19 -6.25
N PRO A 201 19.49 -20.83 -5.79
CA PRO A 201 20.22 -21.65 -4.83
C PRO A 201 19.86 -21.36 -3.37
N VAL A 202 18.83 -20.51 -3.10
CA VAL A 202 18.44 -20.08 -1.76
C VAL A 202 16.95 -20.35 -1.52
N ARG A 203 16.59 -20.65 -0.27
CA ARG A 203 15.20 -20.85 0.16
C ARG A 203 14.47 -19.54 0.38
N ASN A 204 13.14 -19.61 0.48
CA ASN A 204 12.27 -18.44 0.75
C ASN A 204 12.60 -17.25 -0.18
N ALA A 205 12.85 -17.55 -1.45
CA ALA A 205 13.39 -16.59 -2.39
C ALA A 205 12.33 -15.58 -2.85
N GLU A 206 12.75 -14.33 -2.95
CA GLU A 206 12.07 -13.24 -3.63
C GLU A 206 12.89 -12.85 -4.87
N PHE A 207 12.22 -12.64 -5.98
CA PHE A 207 12.85 -12.38 -7.27
C PHE A 207 12.74 -10.91 -7.64
N LEU A 208 13.82 -10.37 -8.18
CA LEU A 208 13.84 -9.07 -8.80
C LEU A 208 14.12 -9.22 -10.30
N VAL A 209 13.23 -8.60 -11.08
CA VAL A 209 13.23 -8.62 -12.53
C VAL A 209 13.81 -7.29 -13.03
N ASP A 210 14.64 -7.34 -14.06
CA ASP A 210 15.14 -6.13 -14.70
C ASP A 210 14.14 -5.57 -15.74
N HIS A 211 14.47 -4.42 -16.31
CA HIS A 211 13.60 -3.74 -17.27
C HIS A 211 13.42 -4.48 -18.61
N ALA A 212 14.23 -5.50 -18.87
CA ALA A 212 14.09 -6.40 -20.02
C ALA A 212 13.21 -7.62 -19.71
N GLY A 213 12.67 -7.72 -18.49
CA GLY A 213 11.86 -8.87 -18.06
C GLY A 213 12.67 -10.09 -17.66
N VAL A 214 13.97 -9.93 -17.37
CA VAL A 214 14.86 -11.00 -16.94
C VAL A 214 15.01 -10.98 -15.42
N VAL A 215 14.84 -12.14 -14.78
CA VAL A 215 15.11 -12.31 -13.35
C VAL A 215 16.62 -12.25 -13.14
N ARG A 216 17.13 -11.15 -12.54
CA ARG A 216 18.58 -10.93 -12.38
C ARG A 216 19.06 -10.86 -10.96
N ALA A 217 18.18 -10.60 -9.98
CA ALA A 217 18.56 -10.67 -8.59
C ALA A 217 17.58 -11.52 -7.81
N VAL A 218 18.07 -12.13 -6.74
CA VAL A 218 17.26 -12.93 -5.83
C VAL A 218 17.76 -12.73 -4.40
N PHE A 219 16.81 -12.51 -3.50
CA PHE A 219 17.02 -12.42 -2.07
C PHE A 219 16.27 -13.58 -1.40
N GLY A 220 16.89 -14.22 -0.45
CA GLY A 220 16.25 -15.31 0.29
C GLY A 220 16.92 -15.54 1.64
N SER A 221 16.41 -16.47 2.41
CA SER A 221 16.97 -16.83 3.72
C SER A 221 17.02 -18.34 3.90
N ASN A 222 18.07 -18.79 4.54
CA ASN A 222 18.22 -20.19 4.92
C ASN A 222 17.43 -20.50 6.22
N THR A 223 17.54 -21.73 6.71
CA THR A 223 16.84 -22.22 7.92
C THR A 223 17.26 -21.54 9.20
N ASP A 224 18.39 -20.82 9.20
CA ASP A 224 18.88 -19.99 10.30
C ASP A 224 18.40 -18.54 10.23
N ASN A 225 17.51 -18.21 9.28
CA ASN A 225 17.01 -16.87 8.96
C ASN A 225 18.10 -15.87 8.53
N MET A 226 19.33 -16.32 8.22
CA MET A 226 20.34 -15.47 7.63
C MET A 226 20.08 -15.29 6.14
N SER A 227 20.07 -14.03 5.71
CA SER A 227 19.75 -13.69 4.32
C SER A 227 20.94 -13.86 3.39
N GLN A 228 20.63 -14.16 2.14
CA GLN A 228 21.59 -14.21 1.05
C GLN A 228 21.01 -13.46 -0.16
N LEU A 229 21.86 -12.68 -0.79
CA LEU A 229 21.58 -11.96 -2.03
C LEU A 229 22.43 -12.53 -3.15
N TYR A 230 21.79 -12.93 -4.23
CA TYR A 230 22.45 -13.40 -5.46
C TYR A 230 22.10 -12.49 -6.63
N HIS A 231 23.01 -12.39 -7.58
CA HIS A 231 22.84 -11.69 -8.84
C HIS A 231 23.37 -12.55 -10.00
N ARG A 232 22.82 -12.35 -11.20
CA ARG A 232 23.33 -12.89 -12.45
C ARG A 232 23.27 -11.85 -13.56
N ALA A 233 24.25 -11.91 -14.47
CA ALA A 233 24.39 -10.92 -15.55
C ALA A 233 23.33 -11.06 -16.67
N SER A 234 22.85 -12.29 -16.92
CA SER A 234 21.82 -12.60 -17.93
C SER A 234 20.98 -13.80 -17.49
N ALA A 235 19.98 -14.17 -18.28
CA ALA A 235 19.12 -15.33 -18.03
C ALA A 235 19.90 -16.65 -18.02
N GLU A 236 20.97 -16.74 -18.82
CA GLU A 236 21.82 -17.92 -19.00
C GLU A 236 23.03 -17.93 -18.03
N ALA A 237 23.32 -16.81 -17.38
CA ALA A 237 24.46 -16.71 -16.48
C ALA A 237 24.17 -17.40 -15.13
N GLU A 238 25.24 -17.93 -14.54
CA GLU A 238 25.19 -18.54 -13.22
C GLU A 238 24.96 -17.50 -12.13
N TRP A 239 24.30 -17.92 -11.05
CA TRP A 239 24.07 -17.09 -9.88
C TRP A 239 25.37 -16.87 -9.10
N GLN A 240 25.69 -15.60 -8.86
CA GLN A 240 26.81 -15.16 -8.05
C GLN A 240 26.33 -14.64 -6.70
N LEU A 241 26.92 -15.10 -5.62
CA LEU A 241 26.63 -14.61 -4.28
C LEU A 241 27.17 -13.17 -4.14
N VAL A 242 26.29 -12.24 -3.88
CA VAL A 242 26.60 -10.81 -3.73
C VAL A 242 26.76 -10.43 -2.26
N ASN A 243 25.89 -10.98 -1.41
CA ASN A 243 25.96 -10.80 0.04
C ASN A 243 25.51 -12.06 0.77
N ASP A 244 26.21 -12.38 1.85
CA ASP A 244 25.81 -13.36 2.86
C ASP A 244 25.83 -12.66 4.21
N GLU A 245 24.66 -12.50 4.84
CA GLU A 245 24.49 -11.82 6.12
C GLU A 245 25.32 -12.45 7.23
N ARG A 246 25.58 -13.77 7.18
CA ARG A 246 26.38 -14.47 8.15
C ARG A 246 27.83 -13.94 8.20
N SER A 247 28.39 -13.66 7.01
CA SER A 247 29.78 -13.18 6.88
C SER A 247 29.87 -11.66 6.95
N SER A 248 28.98 -10.95 6.27
CA SER A 248 28.99 -9.49 6.17
C SER A 248 28.44 -8.79 7.42
N ARG A 249 27.64 -9.50 8.22
CA ARG A 249 26.87 -8.94 9.36
C ARG A 249 25.92 -7.82 8.92
N ARG A 250 25.48 -7.85 7.66
CA ARG A 250 24.55 -6.88 7.07
C ARG A 250 23.52 -7.61 6.23
N ARG A 251 22.28 -7.24 6.43
CA ARG A 251 21.20 -7.63 5.55
C ARG A 251 21.12 -6.63 4.41
N GLU A 252 21.27 -7.09 3.18
CA GLU A 252 21.12 -6.29 1.97
C GLU A 252 19.93 -6.78 1.17
N TYR A 253 18.87 -5.99 1.14
CA TYR A 253 17.63 -6.31 0.43
C TYR A 253 17.59 -5.55 -0.91
N PRO A 254 17.41 -6.23 -2.07
CA PRO A 254 17.40 -5.59 -3.38
C PRO A 254 16.11 -4.81 -3.59
N LEU A 255 16.23 -3.55 -3.99
CA LEU A 255 15.12 -2.63 -4.24
C LEU A 255 14.76 -2.56 -5.72
N GLY A 256 15.73 -2.50 -6.61
CA GLY A 256 15.52 -2.33 -8.05
C GLY A 256 16.81 -2.05 -8.80
N PHE A 257 16.74 -2.16 -10.12
CA PHE A 257 17.84 -1.79 -11.00
C PHE A 257 17.73 -0.33 -11.43
N SER A 258 18.87 0.32 -11.73
CA SER A 258 18.90 1.59 -12.50
C SER A 258 18.33 1.38 -13.90
N ALA A 259 17.89 2.45 -14.55
CA ALA A 259 17.30 2.38 -15.89
C ALA A 259 18.23 1.70 -16.93
N ASP A 260 19.55 1.85 -16.79
CA ASP A 260 20.55 1.19 -17.64
C ASP A 260 20.93 -0.24 -17.21
N GLY A 261 20.37 -0.70 -16.07
CA GLY A 261 20.60 -2.05 -15.54
C GLY A 261 21.99 -2.32 -15.00
N ARG A 262 22.83 -1.29 -14.80
CA ARG A 262 24.23 -1.43 -14.32
C ARG A 262 24.34 -1.33 -12.81
N THR A 263 23.39 -0.70 -12.16
CA THR A 263 23.35 -0.53 -10.72
C THR A 263 22.20 -1.32 -10.12
N LEU A 264 22.45 -2.01 -9.02
CA LEU A 264 21.43 -2.60 -8.17
C LEU A 264 21.31 -1.76 -6.89
N PHE A 265 20.14 -1.16 -6.66
CA PHE A 265 19.87 -0.44 -5.43
C PHE A 265 19.49 -1.42 -4.32
N LEU A 266 20.03 -1.19 -3.13
CA LEU A 266 19.88 -2.05 -1.97
C LEU A 266 19.44 -1.24 -0.76
N ARG A 267 18.55 -1.78 0.07
CA ARG A 267 18.40 -1.34 1.46
C ARG A 267 19.33 -2.19 2.31
N SER A 268 20.17 -1.55 3.10
CA SER A 268 21.18 -2.23 3.92
C SER A 268 21.09 -1.81 5.36
N ASP A 269 21.12 -2.79 6.26
CA ASP A 269 21.39 -2.55 7.67
C ASP A 269 22.77 -1.88 7.81
N MET A 270 22.86 -0.92 8.71
CA MET A 270 24.11 -0.24 8.99
C MET A 270 24.66 -0.65 10.36
N PRO A 271 25.98 -0.63 10.58
CA PRO A 271 26.56 -1.02 11.88
C PRO A 271 26.06 -0.19 13.06
N ARG A 272 25.60 1.03 12.79
CA ARG A 272 25.00 1.93 13.77
C ARG A 272 24.00 2.85 13.07
N GLY A 273 22.92 3.19 13.78
CA GLY A 273 21.87 4.07 13.30
C GLY A 273 20.96 3.41 12.25
N PRO A 274 20.16 4.21 11.52
CA PRO A 274 19.20 3.75 10.57
C PRO A 274 19.80 3.06 9.34
N ASP A 275 18.96 2.29 8.63
CA ASP A 275 19.28 1.67 7.35
C ASP A 275 19.63 2.71 6.29
N ALA A 276 20.45 2.32 5.33
CA ALA A 276 20.81 3.13 4.19
C ALA A 276 20.27 2.52 2.87
N ILE A 277 20.08 3.37 1.88
CA ILE A 277 19.95 2.94 0.49
C ILE A 277 21.33 3.04 -0.14
N LEU A 278 21.82 1.92 -0.66
CA LEU A 278 23.10 1.78 -1.32
C LEU A 278 22.90 1.57 -2.82
N ALA A 279 23.83 2.08 -3.62
CA ALA A 279 24.01 1.74 -5.02
C ALA A 279 25.15 0.74 -5.15
N LEU A 280 24.86 -0.44 -5.65
CA LEU A 280 25.84 -1.49 -5.98
C LEU A 280 26.14 -1.42 -7.47
N ASP A 281 27.35 -1.05 -7.86
CA ASP A 281 27.82 -1.19 -9.24
C ASP A 281 28.05 -2.67 -9.54
N LEU A 282 27.32 -3.21 -10.52
CA LEU A 282 27.31 -4.64 -10.83
C LEU A 282 28.57 -5.13 -11.54
N ALA A 283 29.37 -4.21 -12.11
CA ALA A 283 30.61 -4.57 -12.77
C ALA A 283 31.78 -4.64 -11.80
N SER A 284 31.90 -3.70 -10.89
CA SER A 284 33.01 -3.62 -9.93
C SER A 284 32.69 -4.25 -8.58
N GLY A 285 31.41 -4.43 -8.25
CA GLY A 285 30.96 -4.87 -6.92
C GLY A 285 31.06 -3.76 -5.86
N GLN A 286 31.41 -2.52 -6.25
CA GLN A 286 31.53 -1.39 -5.31
C GLN A 286 30.15 -0.92 -4.86
N ARG A 287 30.04 -0.60 -3.56
CA ARG A 287 28.84 -0.02 -2.94
C ARG A 287 29.11 1.45 -2.59
N SER A 288 28.13 2.30 -2.86
CA SER A 288 28.11 3.69 -2.41
C SER A 288 26.79 4.00 -1.72
N GLU A 289 26.81 4.73 -0.63
CA GLU A 289 25.61 5.23 0.02
C GLU A 289 25.01 6.35 -0.84
N VAL A 290 23.71 6.22 -1.18
CA VAL A 290 22.99 7.22 -1.99
C VAL A 290 21.93 7.95 -1.19
N LEU A 291 21.41 7.32 -0.13
CA LEU A 291 20.43 7.97 0.73
C LEU A 291 20.42 7.31 2.12
N ARG A 292 20.49 8.16 3.15
CA ARG A 292 20.36 7.75 4.54
C ARG A 292 19.86 8.92 5.37
N ASP A 293 19.07 8.63 6.36
CA ASP A 293 18.68 9.57 7.43
C ASP A 293 19.46 9.31 8.70
N ASP A 294 19.65 10.36 9.52
CA ASP A 294 20.42 10.23 10.76
C ASP A 294 19.63 9.55 11.88
N ASP A 295 18.29 9.66 11.87
CA ASP A 295 17.42 9.30 12.97
C ASP A 295 16.43 8.15 12.67
N VAL A 296 15.99 8.00 11.41
CA VAL A 296 14.92 7.05 11.05
C VAL A 296 15.23 6.26 9.78
N ASP A 297 14.72 5.03 9.74
CA ASP A 297 14.81 4.17 8.57
C ASP A 297 14.01 4.69 7.37
N PRO A 298 14.42 4.38 6.11
CA PRO A 298 13.57 4.56 4.95
C PRO A 298 12.26 3.79 5.11
N MET A 299 11.13 4.48 5.20
CA MET A 299 9.82 3.88 5.40
C MET A 299 9.29 3.25 4.10
N THR A 300 9.40 3.98 2.99
CA THR A 300 8.91 3.57 1.67
C THR A 300 9.87 4.04 0.60
N VAL A 301 10.23 3.14 -0.32
CA VAL A 301 11.03 3.50 -1.50
C VAL A 301 10.13 4.11 -2.56
N ILE A 302 10.58 5.19 -3.16
CA ILE A 302 9.91 5.86 -4.27
C ILE A 302 10.51 5.36 -5.58
N TYR A 303 9.65 4.86 -6.46
CA TYR A 303 10.02 4.36 -7.77
C TYR A 303 9.57 5.32 -8.87
N ALA A 304 10.29 5.28 -9.99
CA ALA A 304 9.82 5.90 -11.23
C ALA A 304 8.44 5.33 -11.59
N SER A 305 7.51 6.19 -11.95
CA SER A 305 6.11 5.85 -12.22
C SER A 305 5.83 5.58 -13.69
N THR A 306 6.76 5.93 -14.57
CA THR A 306 6.72 5.65 -16.01
C THR A 306 8.11 5.22 -16.51
N GLY A 307 8.13 4.44 -17.58
CA GLY A 307 9.38 3.87 -18.11
C GLY A 307 9.94 2.77 -17.21
N PRO A 308 11.25 2.60 -17.13
CA PRO A 308 11.90 1.65 -16.22
C PRO A 308 11.54 1.96 -14.77
N ARG A 309 11.05 0.97 -14.05
CA ARG A 309 10.68 1.10 -12.63
C ARG A 309 11.93 1.09 -11.75
N GLU A 310 12.70 2.17 -11.77
CA GLU A 310 13.90 2.32 -10.94
C GLU A 310 13.60 3.03 -9.61
N PRO A 311 14.30 2.70 -8.52
CA PRO A 311 14.27 3.49 -7.30
C PRO A 311 14.84 4.87 -7.54
N ILE A 312 14.16 5.94 -7.11
CA ILE A 312 14.59 7.33 -7.30
C ILE A 312 14.72 8.10 -5.99
N GLY A 313 14.16 7.57 -4.90
CA GLY A 313 14.15 8.22 -3.59
C GLY A 313 13.51 7.35 -2.53
N ALA A 314 13.29 7.94 -1.36
CA ALA A 314 12.56 7.30 -0.27
C ALA A 314 11.77 8.32 0.55
N ARG A 315 10.78 7.82 1.26
CA ARG A 315 10.02 8.56 2.26
C ARG A 315 10.51 8.19 3.65
N PHE A 316 10.62 9.21 4.49
CA PHE A 316 11.00 9.10 5.89
C PHE A 316 9.89 9.66 6.78
N MET A 317 9.81 9.17 8.01
CA MET A 317 8.79 9.57 8.98
C MET A 317 9.44 9.93 10.30
N ASP A 318 9.89 11.17 10.40
CA ASP A 318 10.29 11.80 11.65
C ASP A 318 9.49 13.10 11.81
N GLY A 319 8.44 13.04 12.59
CA GLY A 319 7.44 14.11 12.65
C GLY A 319 6.44 14.03 11.51
N ARG A 320 6.58 14.84 10.45
CA ARG A 320 5.79 14.73 9.22
C ARG A 320 6.49 13.86 8.20
N PRO A 321 5.74 13.12 7.37
CA PRO A 321 6.34 12.43 6.25
C PRO A 321 7.10 13.40 5.35
N ARG A 322 8.31 13.04 4.97
CA ARG A 322 9.15 13.80 4.02
C ARG A 322 9.72 12.88 2.98
N THR A 323 9.80 13.36 1.75
CA THR A 323 10.33 12.59 0.62
C THR A 323 11.69 13.15 0.21
N GLU A 324 12.67 12.27 0.11
CA GLU A 324 14.02 12.59 -0.35
C GLU A 324 14.38 11.78 -1.60
N PHE A 325 15.04 12.45 -2.55
CA PHE A 325 15.39 11.87 -3.83
C PHE A 325 16.91 11.86 -3.99
N PHE A 326 17.47 10.69 -4.31
CA PHE A 326 18.86 10.58 -4.68
C PHE A 326 19.08 10.81 -6.18
N ASN A 327 18.08 10.49 -7.03
CA ASN A 327 18.08 10.88 -8.45
C ASN A 327 17.23 12.14 -8.63
N LYS A 328 17.82 13.32 -8.32
CA LYS A 328 17.11 14.62 -8.30
C LYS A 328 16.68 15.12 -9.69
N ASP A 329 17.33 14.63 -10.74
CA ASP A 329 17.06 15.03 -12.11
C ASP A 329 15.98 14.18 -12.77
N HIS A 330 15.50 13.14 -12.12
CA HIS A 330 14.45 12.28 -12.67
C HIS A 330 13.14 13.08 -12.87
N PRO A 331 12.44 12.95 -14.02
CA PRO A 331 11.22 13.71 -14.32
C PRO A 331 10.12 13.60 -13.25
N ASP A 332 10.00 12.43 -12.62
CA ASP A 332 8.99 12.20 -11.59
C ASP A 332 9.23 12.99 -10.30
N VAL A 333 10.47 13.40 -10.02
CA VAL A 333 10.78 14.27 -8.87
C VAL A 333 10.01 15.59 -8.97
N ARG A 334 9.92 16.15 -10.19
CA ARG A 334 9.13 17.35 -10.41
C ARG A 334 7.65 17.13 -10.13
N LEU A 335 7.10 15.98 -10.55
CA LEU A 335 5.71 15.64 -10.27
C LEU A 335 5.47 15.52 -8.76
N HIS A 336 6.32 14.81 -8.03
CA HIS A 336 6.21 14.69 -6.57
C HIS A 336 6.24 16.05 -5.87
N ARG A 337 7.16 16.94 -6.25
CA ARG A 337 7.26 18.30 -5.68
C ARG A 337 6.02 19.15 -5.97
N LEU A 338 5.45 19.03 -7.17
CA LEU A 338 4.21 19.71 -7.54
C LEU A 338 3.02 19.21 -6.71
N LEU A 339 2.93 17.90 -6.49
CA LEU A 339 1.88 17.32 -5.65
C LEU A 339 2.04 17.76 -4.18
N GLU A 340 3.25 17.77 -3.63
CA GLU A 340 3.54 18.28 -2.28
C GLU A 340 3.12 19.75 -2.12
N GLN A 341 3.34 20.57 -3.14
CA GLN A 341 2.91 21.98 -3.15
C GLN A 341 1.39 22.14 -3.30
N ALA A 342 0.75 21.31 -4.14
CA ALA A 342 -0.69 21.36 -4.37
C ALA A 342 -1.51 20.92 -3.15
N PHE A 343 -0.95 20.04 -2.32
CA PHE A 343 -1.60 19.50 -1.12
C PHE A 343 -0.80 19.85 0.14
N GLU A 344 -0.55 21.15 0.31
CA GLU A 344 0.23 21.65 1.46
C GLU A 344 -0.36 21.19 2.81
N GLY A 345 0.47 20.65 3.66
CA GLY A 345 0.06 20.12 4.98
C GLY A 345 -0.46 18.69 4.97
N GLU A 346 -0.68 18.11 3.79
CA GLU A 346 -1.05 16.71 3.58
C GLU A 346 0.13 15.90 3.04
N SER A 347 -0.07 14.60 2.89
CA SER A 347 0.92 13.66 2.33
C SER A 347 0.39 13.05 1.04
N PRO A 348 0.65 13.64 -0.12
CA PRO A 348 0.26 13.04 -1.39
C PRO A 348 1.15 11.84 -1.72
N GLU A 349 0.53 10.75 -2.15
CA GLU A 349 1.18 9.53 -2.63
C GLU A 349 0.68 9.17 -4.03
N LEU A 350 1.61 8.84 -4.91
CA LEU A 350 1.29 8.37 -6.24
C LEU A 350 0.88 6.89 -6.15
N ALA A 351 -0.41 6.62 -6.16
CA ALA A 351 -0.96 5.27 -6.04
C ALA A 351 -0.79 4.46 -7.33
N SER A 352 -1.00 5.09 -8.48
CA SER A 352 -0.77 4.50 -9.80
C SER A 352 -0.71 5.58 -10.88
N ARG A 353 -0.23 5.22 -12.08
CA ARG A 353 -0.16 6.12 -13.24
C ARG A 353 -0.43 5.35 -14.51
N THR A 354 -1.02 6.00 -15.52
CA THR A 354 -1.16 5.41 -16.86
C THR A 354 0.19 5.22 -17.53
N ALA A 355 0.30 4.26 -18.44
CA ALA A 355 1.57 3.92 -19.11
C ALA A 355 2.14 5.08 -19.93
N ASP A 356 1.28 5.94 -20.49
CA ASP A 356 1.67 7.17 -21.18
C ASP A 356 2.05 8.32 -20.21
N GLY A 357 1.89 8.10 -18.92
CA GLY A 357 2.20 9.08 -17.87
C GLY A 357 1.22 10.24 -17.76
N ARG A 358 0.12 10.24 -18.51
CA ARG A 358 -0.81 11.37 -18.54
C ARG A 358 -1.67 11.45 -17.28
N LEU A 359 -2.31 10.34 -16.89
CA LEU A 359 -3.17 10.33 -15.72
C LEU A 359 -2.48 9.68 -14.53
N ALA A 360 -2.56 10.31 -13.38
CA ALA A 360 -2.06 9.80 -12.12
C ALA A 360 -3.18 9.71 -11.09
N LEU A 361 -3.27 8.58 -10.40
CA LEU A 361 -4.08 8.44 -9.21
C LEU A 361 -3.24 8.85 -8.01
N VAL A 362 -3.67 9.87 -7.31
CA VAL A 362 -2.98 10.41 -6.13
C VAL A 362 -3.84 10.15 -4.91
N GLU A 363 -3.28 9.48 -3.91
CA GLU A 363 -3.86 9.38 -2.59
C GLU A 363 -3.29 10.47 -1.71
N VAL A 364 -4.16 11.26 -1.08
CA VAL A 364 -3.78 12.37 -0.20
C VAL A 364 -4.28 12.06 1.20
N HIS A 365 -3.38 11.96 2.15
CA HIS A 365 -3.72 11.64 3.54
C HIS A 365 -2.91 12.49 4.54
N SER A 366 -3.36 12.53 5.79
CA SER A 366 -2.63 13.16 6.89
C SER A 366 -2.98 12.52 8.23
N ASP A 367 -2.52 13.12 9.31
CA ASP A 367 -2.90 12.75 10.67
C ASP A 367 -4.40 12.97 10.97
N ARG A 368 -5.10 13.79 10.15
CA ARG A 368 -6.53 14.09 10.28
C ARG A 368 -7.36 13.56 9.11
N ASN A 369 -6.76 13.44 7.93
CA ASN A 369 -7.40 12.96 6.72
C ASN A 369 -7.05 11.48 6.51
N SER A 370 -8.05 10.60 6.53
CA SER A 370 -7.86 9.15 6.38
C SER A 370 -7.50 8.70 4.96
N GLY A 371 -7.59 9.60 3.99
CA GLY A 371 -7.22 9.39 2.58
C GLY A 371 -8.32 9.81 1.61
N ASP A 372 -7.95 10.70 0.73
CA ASP A 372 -8.73 11.13 -0.43
C ASP A 372 -8.02 10.73 -1.71
N PHE A 373 -8.76 10.22 -2.68
CA PHE A 373 -8.22 9.88 -3.99
C PHE A 373 -8.54 10.97 -5.01
N PHE A 374 -7.51 11.41 -5.72
CA PHE A 374 -7.62 12.38 -6.79
C PHE A 374 -7.12 11.79 -8.10
N LEU A 375 -7.81 12.11 -9.19
CA LEU A 375 -7.29 11.93 -10.53
C LEU A 375 -6.58 13.21 -10.95
N PHE A 376 -5.27 13.09 -11.20
CA PHE A 376 -4.43 14.19 -11.63
C PHE A 376 -4.08 14.03 -13.11
N ASP A 377 -4.39 15.03 -13.93
CA ASP A 377 -3.99 15.08 -15.35
C ASP A 377 -2.70 15.90 -15.45
N THR A 378 -1.60 15.24 -15.80
CA THR A 378 -0.26 15.85 -15.86
C THR A 378 -0.09 16.82 -17.01
N ALA A 379 -0.95 16.76 -18.05
CA ALA A 379 -0.90 17.69 -19.19
C ALA A 379 -1.61 19.00 -18.87
N THR A 380 -2.73 18.95 -18.16
CA THR A 380 -3.51 20.15 -17.76
C THR A 380 -3.16 20.65 -16.38
N MET A 381 -2.42 19.87 -15.58
CA MET A 381 -2.07 20.15 -14.20
C MET A 381 -3.29 20.32 -13.29
N GLN A 382 -4.35 19.57 -13.57
CA GLN A 382 -5.60 19.63 -12.81
C GLN A 382 -5.81 18.35 -11.99
N ALA A 383 -6.23 18.52 -10.74
CA ALA A 383 -6.66 17.45 -9.86
C ALA A 383 -8.19 17.44 -9.74
N ARG A 384 -8.79 16.28 -9.90
CA ARG A 384 -10.21 16.05 -9.65
C ARG A 384 -10.39 15.04 -8.53
N HIS A 385 -11.07 15.42 -7.45
CA HIS A 385 -11.43 14.49 -6.39
C HIS A 385 -12.30 13.36 -6.93
N LEU A 386 -12.00 12.12 -6.56
CA LEU A 386 -12.75 10.93 -6.95
C LEU A 386 -13.58 10.43 -5.78
N VAL A 387 -12.94 10.10 -4.67
CA VAL A 387 -13.57 9.45 -3.52
C VAL A 387 -12.70 9.60 -2.27
N SER A 388 -13.33 9.59 -1.11
CA SER A 388 -12.67 9.53 0.21
C SER A 388 -12.74 8.13 0.79
N ARG A 389 -11.70 7.67 1.48
CA ARG A 389 -11.69 6.36 2.19
C ARG A 389 -12.78 6.28 3.25
N ARG A 390 -12.99 7.39 3.97
CA ARG A 390 -13.96 7.52 5.06
C ARG A 390 -14.72 8.84 4.92
N SER A 391 -15.64 8.89 3.96
CA SER A 391 -16.42 10.09 3.64
C SER A 391 -17.26 10.63 4.80
N TRP A 392 -17.50 9.81 5.83
CA TRP A 392 -18.26 10.19 7.04
C TRP A 392 -17.42 10.83 8.14
N LEU A 393 -16.08 10.88 8.01
CA LEU A 393 -15.21 11.57 8.95
C LEU A 393 -14.84 12.94 8.41
N ASP A 394 -15.15 13.99 9.18
CA ASP A 394 -14.70 15.34 8.85
C ASP A 394 -13.24 15.53 9.37
N PRO A 395 -12.26 15.79 8.50
CA PRO A 395 -10.89 16.07 8.93
C PRO A 395 -10.78 17.25 9.90
N LEU A 396 -11.70 18.23 9.83
CA LEU A 396 -11.73 19.36 10.73
C LEU A 396 -12.14 18.97 12.17
N GLU A 397 -12.83 17.84 12.32
CA GLU A 397 -13.19 17.31 13.64
C GLU A 397 -12.09 16.44 14.25
N MET A 398 -11.08 16.05 13.47
CA MET A 398 -9.98 15.23 13.96
C MET A 398 -8.94 16.06 14.72
N SER A 399 -8.36 15.47 15.77
CA SER A 399 -7.28 16.08 16.53
C SER A 399 -5.94 15.94 15.81
N PRO A 400 -5.13 17.01 15.78
CA PRO A 400 -3.81 16.92 15.15
C PRO A 400 -2.88 16.04 16.00
N ARG A 401 -2.01 15.31 15.30
CA ARG A 401 -0.93 14.54 15.90
C ARG A 401 0.33 15.38 15.94
N ARG A 402 0.94 15.51 17.13
CA ARG A 402 2.15 16.31 17.35
C ARG A 402 3.33 15.36 17.58
N PRO A 403 4.46 15.54 16.87
CA PRO A 403 5.67 14.81 17.20
C PRO A 403 6.19 15.27 18.56
N VAL A 404 6.67 14.33 19.34
CA VAL A 404 7.29 14.55 20.65
C VAL A 404 8.57 13.74 20.75
N SER A 405 9.57 14.24 21.47
CA SER A 405 10.76 13.49 21.78
C SER A 405 11.13 13.66 23.23
N PHE A 406 11.74 12.65 23.84
CA PHE A 406 12.27 12.72 25.18
C PHE A 406 13.49 11.81 25.30
N THR A 407 14.35 12.09 26.27
CA THR A 407 15.51 11.27 26.56
C THR A 407 15.16 10.21 27.60
N ALA A 408 15.35 8.95 27.25
CA ALA A 408 15.16 7.82 28.16
C ALA A 408 16.28 7.78 29.25
N ARG A 409 16.12 6.93 30.28
CA ARG A 409 17.05 6.85 31.42
C ARG A 409 18.48 6.45 31.05
N ASP A 410 18.63 5.71 29.95
CA ASP A 410 19.90 5.27 29.39
C ASP A 410 20.52 6.26 28.41
N GLY A 411 19.90 7.42 28.24
CA GLY A 411 20.36 8.48 27.32
C GLY A 411 19.85 8.34 25.90
N LEU A 412 19.03 7.33 25.58
CA LEU A 412 18.46 7.15 24.24
C LEU A 412 17.40 8.22 23.97
N ALA A 413 17.49 8.88 22.82
CA ALA A 413 16.42 9.73 22.32
C ALA A 413 15.25 8.86 21.83
N VAL A 414 14.07 9.08 22.38
CA VAL A 414 12.86 8.37 22.00
C VAL A 414 11.92 9.34 21.30
N HIS A 415 11.52 8.99 20.09
CA HIS A 415 10.59 9.76 19.27
C HIS A 415 9.19 9.14 19.36
N GLY A 416 8.15 9.97 19.35
CA GLY A 416 6.78 9.52 19.41
C GLY A 416 5.79 10.56 18.92
N TYR A 417 4.52 10.25 19.04
CA TYR A 417 3.43 11.16 18.64
C TYR A 417 2.41 11.29 19.76
N LEU A 418 1.99 12.51 19.99
CA LEU A 418 0.96 12.83 20.96
C LEU A 418 -0.29 13.34 20.23
N THR A 419 -1.44 12.71 20.51
CA THR A 419 -2.76 13.19 20.08
C THR A 419 -3.56 13.51 21.33
N LEU A 420 -4.00 14.77 21.47
CA LEU A 420 -4.84 15.21 22.56
C LEU A 420 -6.29 15.35 22.08
N PRO A 421 -7.29 15.03 22.91
CA PRO A 421 -8.70 15.32 22.60
C PRO A 421 -8.90 16.81 22.33
N LYS A 422 -9.86 17.14 21.45
CA LYS A 422 -10.28 18.54 21.25
C LYS A 422 -10.90 19.06 22.55
N GLY A 423 -10.43 20.23 23.00
CA GLY A 423 -10.92 20.88 24.21
C GLY A 423 -10.31 20.37 25.52
N GLY A 424 -9.24 19.57 25.44
CA GLY A 424 -8.43 19.13 26.59
C GLY A 424 -7.27 20.07 26.90
#